data_3689d6fe02dab09fed288c5097ff7e80
#
_entry.id   3689d6fe02dab09fed288c5097ff7e80
#
_cell.length_a   1.000
_cell.length_b   1.000
_cell.length_c   1.000
_cell.angle_alpha   90.00
_cell.angle_beta   90.00
_cell.angle_gamma   90.00
#
_symmetry.space_group_name_H-M   'P 1'
#
loop_
_entity.id
_entity.type
_entity.pdbx_description
1 polymer ?
#
loop_
_entity_poly.entity_id
_entity_poly.type
_entity_poly.pdbx_seq_one_letter_code
_entity_poly.pdbx_strand_id
1 'polypeptide(L)'
;MVAAAAAYAQRHGSQEPALGWIVLLTLVPASELTIQLLQRLISHLIPPRRLPRLDLDRVPASARTIVIVPTILDSVARVAELAAHLEVQALGNLDPHLHFAILSDFPDATVETLPGDAEILTAASAAIEALNVKHAPDRFFLFHRLRQWNEKEGLWMGWERKRGKIEEFNRLLRAATDTSFTVQVGDLSILPQVRYCITLDSDTRLPRDAARQLVGIITHPLNRATIDPVLGRVTEGYGILQPRVSVTFASAAGSLFAQLYSGHTGVDPYTTAVSDTYQDLFGEGIFTGKGLYDVD
;
A
#
# COMPACT_ATOMS: atom_id res chain seq x y z
N MET A 1 -12.46 -16.68 30.24
CA MET A 1 -11.17 -17.35 30.01
C MET A 1 -10.18 -17.08 31.14
N VAL A 2 -9.72 -15.85 31.36
CA VAL A 2 -8.72 -15.51 32.41
C VAL A 2 -9.17 -15.97 33.81
N ALA A 3 -10.40 -15.65 34.23
CA ALA A 3 -10.95 -16.09 35.51
C ALA A 3 -11.03 -17.62 35.63
N ALA A 4 -11.35 -18.32 34.55
CA ALA A 4 -11.41 -19.79 34.55
C ALA A 4 -10.01 -20.42 34.67
N ALA A 5 -9.01 -19.85 33.99
CA ALA A 5 -7.61 -20.28 34.09
C ALA A 5 -7.06 -20.05 35.49
N ALA A 6 -7.32 -18.89 36.09
CA ALA A 6 -6.92 -18.56 37.47
C ALA A 6 -7.60 -19.49 38.48
N ALA A 7 -8.90 -19.72 38.36
CA ALA A 7 -9.63 -20.63 39.24
C ALA A 7 -9.16 -22.09 39.12
N TYR A 8 -8.83 -22.56 37.91
CA TYR A 8 -8.24 -23.86 37.67
C TYR A 8 -6.87 -24.01 38.36
N ALA A 9 -5.99 -23.03 38.16
CA ALA A 9 -4.67 -23.00 38.75
C ALA A 9 -4.74 -22.99 40.29
N GLN A 10 -5.63 -22.19 40.86
CA GLN A 10 -5.85 -22.07 42.29
C GLN A 10 -6.34 -23.43 42.89
N ARG A 11 -7.26 -24.11 42.21
CA ARG A 11 -7.73 -25.46 42.61
C ARG A 11 -6.62 -26.49 42.58
N HIS A 12 -5.58 -26.31 41.75
CA HIS A 12 -4.45 -27.25 41.66
C HIS A 12 -3.23 -26.79 42.47
N GLY A 13 -3.42 -25.87 43.42
CA GLY A 13 -2.41 -25.54 44.42
C GLY A 13 -1.35 -24.54 43.93
N SER A 14 -1.63 -23.74 42.87
CA SER A 14 -0.70 -22.70 42.45
C SER A 14 -0.58 -21.61 43.50
N GLN A 15 0.66 -21.20 43.80
CA GLN A 15 0.96 -20.11 44.73
C GLN A 15 0.67 -18.74 44.10
N GLU A 16 0.48 -17.71 44.94
CA GLU A 16 0.17 -16.33 44.50
C GLU A 16 1.02 -15.80 43.37
N PRO A 17 2.37 -15.90 43.37
CA PRO A 17 3.18 -15.42 42.24
C PRO A 17 2.88 -16.14 40.93
N ALA A 18 2.62 -17.44 40.97
CA ALA A 18 2.28 -18.21 39.78
C ALA A 18 0.90 -17.85 39.23
N LEU A 19 -0.07 -17.56 40.11
CA LEU A 19 -1.39 -17.09 39.68
C LEU A 19 -1.30 -15.76 38.94
N GLY A 20 -0.46 -14.80 39.41
CA GLY A 20 -0.20 -13.54 38.74
C GLY A 20 0.32 -13.75 37.31
N TRP A 21 1.29 -14.62 37.12
CA TRP A 21 1.81 -14.98 35.81
C TRP A 21 0.79 -15.68 34.91
N ILE A 22 -0.01 -16.57 35.44
CA ILE A 22 -1.07 -17.25 34.69
C ILE A 22 -2.11 -16.25 34.20
N VAL A 23 -2.53 -15.30 35.05
CA VAL A 23 -3.44 -14.22 34.66
C VAL A 23 -2.82 -13.37 33.56
N LEU A 24 -1.58 -12.91 33.73
CA LEU A 24 -0.89 -12.08 32.76
C LEU A 24 -0.73 -12.79 31.39
N LEU A 25 -0.27 -14.04 31.39
CA LEU A 25 -0.06 -14.81 30.17
C LEU A 25 -1.35 -15.21 29.46
N THR A 26 -2.46 -15.37 30.20
CA THR A 26 -3.77 -15.69 29.59
C THR A 26 -4.52 -14.43 29.15
N LEU A 27 -4.13 -13.25 29.60
CA LEU A 27 -4.79 -12.00 29.22
C LEU A 27 -4.66 -11.72 27.71
N VAL A 28 -3.46 -11.94 27.14
CA VAL A 28 -3.20 -11.71 25.71
C VAL A 28 -4.08 -12.61 24.83
N PRO A 29 -4.04 -13.95 24.94
CA PRO A 29 -4.90 -14.78 24.11
C PRO A 29 -6.40 -14.61 24.41
N ALA A 30 -6.78 -14.21 25.63
CA ALA A 30 -8.16 -13.89 25.96
C ALA A 30 -8.64 -12.60 25.28
N SER A 31 -7.80 -11.56 25.23
CA SER A 31 -8.12 -10.33 24.52
C SER A 31 -8.24 -10.57 23.01
N GLU A 32 -7.33 -11.33 22.41
CA GLU A 32 -7.39 -11.73 21.00
C GLU A 32 -8.71 -12.44 20.68
N LEU A 33 -9.07 -13.47 21.46
CA LEU A 33 -10.30 -14.20 21.25
C LEU A 33 -11.53 -13.29 21.38
N THR A 34 -11.52 -12.39 22.37
CA THR A 34 -12.63 -11.44 22.58
C THR A 34 -12.78 -10.49 21.39
N ILE A 35 -11.68 -9.94 20.91
CA ILE A 35 -11.66 -9.06 19.72
C ILE A 35 -12.20 -9.81 18.51
N GLN A 36 -11.71 -11.03 18.25
CA GLN A 36 -12.18 -11.82 17.10
C GLN A 36 -13.68 -12.13 17.18
N LEU A 37 -14.18 -12.50 18.35
CA LEU A 37 -15.61 -12.78 18.56
C LEU A 37 -16.46 -11.52 18.37
N LEU A 38 -16.01 -10.37 18.91
CA LEU A 38 -16.68 -9.08 18.72
C LEU A 38 -16.70 -8.67 17.25
N GLN A 39 -15.58 -8.77 16.56
CA GLN A 39 -15.49 -8.46 15.12
C GLN A 39 -16.42 -9.34 14.29
N ARG A 40 -16.45 -10.66 14.61
CA ARG A 40 -17.36 -11.59 13.94
C ARG A 40 -18.82 -11.23 14.19
N LEU A 41 -19.16 -10.89 15.43
CA LEU A 41 -20.51 -10.46 15.81
C LEU A 41 -20.90 -9.17 15.08
N ILE A 42 -20.04 -8.15 15.10
CA ILE A 42 -20.26 -6.88 14.42
C ILE A 42 -20.46 -7.09 12.93
N SER A 43 -19.57 -7.87 12.28
CA SER A 43 -19.68 -8.16 10.83
C SER A 43 -20.95 -8.93 10.46
N HIS A 44 -21.51 -9.68 11.40
CA HIS A 44 -22.77 -10.39 11.20
C HIS A 44 -23.99 -9.46 11.36
N LEU A 45 -23.92 -8.55 12.34
CA LEU A 45 -25.02 -7.62 12.63
C LEU A 45 -25.03 -6.42 11.66
N ILE A 46 -23.86 -5.97 11.25
CA ILE A 46 -23.67 -4.80 10.39
C ILE A 46 -22.73 -5.22 9.25
N PRO A 47 -23.26 -5.89 8.20
CA PRO A 47 -22.43 -6.27 7.07
C PRO A 47 -21.94 -5.03 6.32
N PRO A 48 -20.66 -5.00 5.91
CA PRO A 48 -20.09 -3.84 5.22
C PRO A 48 -20.82 -3.56 3.92
N ARG A 49 -21.03 -2.28 3.61
CA ARG A 49 -21.69 -1.83 2.39
C ARG A 49 -20.78 -2.14 1.20
N ARG A 50 -21.31 -2.90 0.25
CA ARG A 50 -20.61 -3.17 -1.01
C ARG A 50 -20.72 -1.95 -1.92
N LEU A 51 -19.58 -1.47 -2.40
CA LEU A 51 -19.55 -0.39 -3.37
C LEU A 51 -19.98 -0.91 -4.75
N PRO A 52 -20.84 -0.18 -5.48
CA PRO A 52 -21.18 -0.51 -6.85
C PRO A 52 -19.92 -0.39 -7.73
N ARG A 53 -19.86 -1.23 -8.77
CA ARG A 53 -18.73 -1.30 -9.69
C ARG A 53 -19.21 -1.33 -11.13
N LEU A 54 -18.53 -0.58 -11.99
CA LEU A 54 -18.67 -0.75 -13.44
C LEU A 54 -17.91 -2.02 -13.86
N ASP A 55 -18.50 -2.82 -14.71
CA ASP A 55 -17.82 -3.93 -15.35
C ASP A 55 -17.14 -3.42 -16.62
N LEU A 56 -15.85 -3.10 -16.48
CA LEU A 56 -15.06 -2.48 -17.54
C LEU A 56 -14.33 -3.57 -18.34
N ASP A 57 -14.53 -3.60 -19.64
CA ASP A 57 -13.70 -4.40 -20.55
C ASP A 57 -12.27 -3.86 -20.61
N ARG A 58 -12.14 -2.53 -20.62
CA ARG A 58 -10.87 -1.78 -20.58
C ARG A 58 -11.01 -0.53 -19.71
N VAL A 59 -9.91 -0.09 -19.16
CA VAL A 59 -9.84 1.20 -18.46
C VAL A 59 -10.04 2.33 -19.48
N PRO A 60 -11.00 3.24 -19.28
CA PRO A 60 -11.17 4.39 -20.17
C PRO A 60 -9.95 5.30 -20.16
N ALA A 61 -9.67 5.97 -21.29
CA ALA A 61 -8.56 6.95 -21.36
C ALA A 61 -8.71 8.09 -20.34
N SER A 62 -9.96 8.48 -20.02
CA SER A 62 -10.26 9.47 -18.98
C SER A 62 -10.00 8.98 -17.55
N ALA A 63 -9.78 7.69 -17.37
CA ALA A 63 -9.46 7.05 -16.10
C ALA A 63 -8.05 6.42 -16.12
N ARG A 64 -7.15 6.97 -16.95
CA ARG A 64 -5.75 6.52 -17.03
C ARG A 64 -5.14 6.42 -15.65
N THR A 65 -4.56 5.27 -15.34
CA THR A 65 -4.11 4.92 -13.99
C THR A 65 -2.66 4.50 -14.01
N ILE A 66 -1.90 4.93 -13.01
CA ILE A 66 -0.53 4.48 -12.80
C ILE A 66 -0.41 3.75 -11.46
N VAL A 67 0.16 2.55 -11.50
CA VAL A 67 0.52 1.78 -10.31
C VAL A 67 1.91 2.22 -9.89
N ILE A 68 2.06 2.75 -8.69
CA ILE A 68 3.31 3.24 -8.15
C ILE A 68 3.82 2.35 -7.02
N VAL A 69 5.11 2.04 -7.05
CA VAL A 69 5.80 1.24 -6.04
C VAL A 69 6.92 2.08 -5.41
N PRO A 70 6.62 2.79 -4.30
CA PRO A 70 7.63 3.52 -3.55
C PRO A 70 8.63 2.55 -2.91
N THR A 71 9.92 2.77 -3.15
CA THR A 71 10.99 1.86 -2.70
C THR A 71 12.29 2.60 -2.40
N ILE A 72 13.26 1.87 -1.88
CA ILE A 72 14.66 2.28 -1.71
C ILE A 72 15.50 1.39 -2.62
N LEU A 73 16.40 2.01 -3.39
CA LEU A 73 17.39 1.31 -4.21
C LEU A 73 18.72 1.24 -3.47
N ASP A 74 19.07 0.06 -2.99
CA ASP A 74 20.29 -0.20 -2.21
C ASP A 74 21.33 -1.04 -2.96
N SER A 75 20.89 -1.75 -4.01
CA SER A 75 21.77 -2.65 -4.78
C SER A 75 21.23 -2.96 -6.17
N VAL A 76 22.14 -3.35 -7.08
CA VAL A 76 21.77 -3.82 -8.42
C VAL A 76 20.90 -5.09 -8.36
N ALA A 77 21.13 -5.97 -7.40
CA ALA A 77 20.29 -7.14 -7.18
C ALA A 77 18.85 -6.76 -6.83
N ARG A 78 18.67 -5.77 -5.96
CA ARG A 78 17.35 -5.24 -5.61
C ARG A 78 16.63 -4.62 -6.81
N VAL A 79 17.35 -3.93 -7.69
CA VAL A 79 16.81 -3.41 -8.95
C VAL A 79 16.21 -4.53 -9.81
N ALA A 80 16.96 -5.62 -9.99
CA ALA A 80 16.50 -6.77 -10.80
C ALA A 80 15.22 -7.42 -10.20
N GLU A 81 15.18 -7.57 -8.88
CA GLU A 81 13.98 -8.08 -8.18
C GLU A 81 12.76 -7.17 -8.37
N LEU A 82 12.95 -5.86 -8.21
CA LEU A 82 11.88 -4.88 -8.37
C LEU A 82 11.35 -4.82 -9.79
N ALA A 83 12.23 -4.85 -10.79
CA ALA A 83 11.85 -4.87 -12.20
C ALA A 83 11.06 -6.15 -12.55
N ALA A 84 11.52 -7.32 -12.10
CA ALA A 84 10.79 -8.57 -12.28
C ALA A 84 9.42 -8.55 -11.59
N HIS A 85 9.35 -8.01 -10.37
CA HIS A 85 8.09 -7.88 -9.64
C HIS A 85 7.11 -6.93 -10.33
N LEU A 86 7.61 -5.78 -10.81
CA LEU A 86 6.80 -4.81 -11.56
C LEU A 86 6.25 -5.42 -12.86
N GLU A 87 7.07 -6.21 -13.55
CA GLU A 87 6.65 -6.93 -14.76
C GLU A 87 5.51 -7.92 -14.47
N VAL A 88 5.62 -8.71 -13.41
CA VAL A 88 4.59 -9.66 -13.00
C VAL A 88 3.27 -8.94 -12.70
N GLN A 89 3.31 -7.81 -12.02
CA GLN A 89 2.10 -6.99 -11.75
C GLN A 89 1.47 -6.48 -13.04
N ALA A 90 2.28 -6.01 -13.99
CA ALA A 90 1.82 -5.53 -15.28
C ALA A 90 1.20 -6.64 -16.14
N LEU A 91 1.78 -7.84 -16.13
CA LEU A 91 1.25 -9.02 -16.82
C LEU A 91 -0.08 -9.49 -16.23
N GLY A 92 -0.24 -9.36 -14.91
CA GLY A 92 -1.52 -9.64 -14.24
C GLY A 92 -2.61 -8.60 -14.49
N ASN A 93 -2.25 -7.39 -14.95
CA ASN A 93 -3.16 -6.27 -15.14
C ASN A 93 -2.93 -5.62 -16.52
N LEU A 94 -3.18 -6.41 -17.56
CA LEU A 94 -2.99 -5.99 -18.95
C LEU A 94 -4.09 -5.02 -19.39
N ASP A 95 -3.74 -3.77 -19.61
CA ASP A 95 -4.64 -2.73 -20.14
C ASP A 95 -3.80 -1.57 -20.72
N PRO A 96 -4.19 -0.97 -21.85
CA PRO A 96 -3.42 0.11 -22.48
C PRO A 96 -3.37 1.40 -21.64
N HIS A 97 -4.29 1.59 -20.71
CA HIS A 97 -4.34 2.78 -19.86
C HIS A 97 -3.93 2.49 -18.40
N LEU A 98 -3.28 1.33 -18.17
CA LEU A 98 -2.61 1.02 -16.92
C LEU A 98 -1.09 1.06 -17.11
N HIS A 99 -0.43 1.87 -16.32
CA HIS A 99 1.00 2.10 -16.33
C HIS A 99 1.61 1.69 -14.98
N PHE A 100 2.91 1.41 -14.94
CA PHE A 100 3.59 0.90 -13.74
C PHE A 100 4.88 1.67 -13.51
N ALA A 101 5.07 2.18 -12.30
CA ALA A 101 6.22 3.02 -11.96
C ALA A 101 6.92 2.58 -10.68
N ILE A 102 8.23 2.62 -10.69
CA ILE A 102 9.05 2.61 -9.49
C ILE A 102 9.30 4.06 -9.08
N LEU A 103 8.91 4.42 -7.85
CA LEU A 103 9.31 5.68 -7.23
C LEU A 103 10.41 5.38 -6.22
N SER A 104 11.63 5.87 -6.44
CA SER A 104 12.77 5.44 -5.64
C SER A 104 13.56 6.57 -5.01
N ASP A 105 14.17 6.26 -3.86
CA ASP A 105 15.23 7.00 -3.20
C ASP A 105 16.42 6.07 -2.99
N PHE A 106 17.59 6.62 -2.69
CA PHE A 106 18.67 5.88 -2.07
C PHE A 106 18.49 5.74 -0.55
N PRO A 107 19.17 4.80 0.11
CA PRO A 107 19.27 4.76 1.56
C PRO A 107 19.84 6.07 2.13
N ASP A 108 19.45 6.40 3.36
CA ASP A 108 20.01 7.55 4.08
C ASP A 108 21.52 7.38 4.27
N ALA A 109 22.26 8.49 4.21
CA ALA A 109 23.71 8.48 4.29
C ALA A 109 24.28 9.74 4.98
N THR A 110 25.51 9.64 5.46
CA THR A 110 26.25 10.78 6.02
C THR A 110 26.81 11.72 4.94
N VAL A 111 26.77 11.29 3.68
CA VAL A 111 27.25 12.03 2.51
C VAL A 111 26.18 12.00 1.41
N GLU A 112 26.23 12.98 0.53
CA GLU A 112 25.24 13.11 -0.55
C GLU A 112 25.25 11.92 -1.52
N THR A 113 26.45 11.47 -1.90
CA THR A 113 26.64 10.40 -2.88
C THR A 113 27.55 9.30 -2.31
N LEU A 114 27.12 8.06 -2.45
CA LEU A 114 27.89 6.88 -2.07
C LEU A 114 28.52 6.21 -3.29
N PRO A 115 29.68 5.52 -3.11
CA PRO A 115 30.20 4.61 -4.13
C PRO A 115 29.14 3.55 -4.51
N GLY A 116 28.87 3.39 -5.80
CA GLY A 116 27.84 2.46 -6.28
C GLY A 116 26.49 3.09 -6.62
N ASP A 117 26.15 4.27 -6.13
CA ASP A 117 24.88 4.94 -6.46
C ASP A 117 24.67 5.07 -7.98
N ALA A 118 25.70 5.49 -8.72
CA ALA A 118 25.63 5.64 -10.17
C ALA A 118 25.42 4.29 -10.90
N GLU A 119 26.03 3.21 -10.41
CA GLU A 119 25.85 1.86 -10.96
C GLU A 119 24.42 1.36 -10.75
N ILE A 120 23.88 1.53 -9.54
CA ILE A 120 22.51 1.15 -9.20
C ILE A 120 21.51 1.91 -10.09
N LEU A 121 21.73 3.21 -10.29
CA LEU A 121 20.84 4.05 -11.08
C LEU A 121 20.89 3.72 -12.58
N THR A 122 22.09 3.43 -13.09
CA THR A 122 22.28 2.96 -14.46
C THR A 122 21.56 1.62 -14.68
N ALA A 123 21.71 0.69 -13.74
CA ALA A 123 21.02 -0.60 -13.80
C ALA A 123 19.49 -0.44 -13.73
N ALA A 124 18.99 0.45 -12.89
CA ALA A 124 17.55 0.72 -12.76
C ALA A 124 16.97 1.31 -14.05
N SER A 125 17.66 2.28 -14.65
CA SER A 125 17.24 2.89 -15.92
C SER A 125 17.22 1.84 -17.04
N ALA A 126 18.29 1.08 -17.18
CA ALA A 126 18.39 0.03 -18.20
C ALA A 126 17.32 -1.06 -18.03
N ALA A 127 16.97 -1.43 -16.78
CA ALA A 127 15.94 -2.42 -16.50
C ALA A 127 14.55 -1.94 -16.97
N ILE A 128 14.19 -0.67 -16.70
CA ILE A 128 12.92 -0.10 -17.15
C ILE A 128 12.88 0.06 -18.68
N GLU A 129 13.96 0.51 -19.30
CA GLU A 129 14.06 0.59 -20.77
C GLU A 129 13.89 -0.80 -21.41
N ALA A 130 14.51 -1.83 -20.85
CA ALA A 130 14.36 -3.21 -21.34
C ALA A 130 12.92 -3.71 -21.23
N LEU A 131 12.21 -3.39 -20.13
CA LEU A 131 10.78 -3.71 -19.99
C LEU A 131 9.93 -2.98 -21.02
N ASN A 132 10.21 -1.72 -21.31
CA ASN A 132 9.48 -0.94 -22.32
C ASN A 132 9.75 -1.47 -23.73
N VAL A 133 10.96 -1.90 -24.06
CA VAL A 133 11.26 -2.56 -25.33
C VAL A 133 10.51 -3.88 -25.47
N LYS A 134 10.39 -4.64 -24.37
CA LYS A 134 9.74 -5.95 -24.35
C LYS A 134 8.21 -5.88 -24.46
N HIS A 135 7.60 -4.85 -23.91
CA HIS A 135 6.13 -4.75 -23.77
C HIS A 135 5.52 -3.60 -24.56
N ALA A 136 5.69 -2.35 -24.08
CA ALA A 136 5.21 -1.15 -24.72
C ALA A 136 5.97 0.08 -24.18
N PRO A 137 6.27 1.09 -25.01
CA PRO A 137 7.17 2.20 -24.65
C PRO A 137 6.66 3.11 -23.53
N ASP A 138 5.37 3.10 -23.28
CA ASP A 138 4.70 3.93 -22.26
C ASP A 138 4.22 3.14 -21.04
N ARG A 139 4.68 1.90 -20.87
CA ARG A 139 4.12 1.02 -19.85
C ARG A 139 4.84 1.08 -18.52
N PHE A 140 6.17 1.23 -18.52
CA PHE A 140 7.00 1.19 -17.31
C PHE A 140 7.77 2.48 -17.13
N PHE A 141 7.88 2.92 -15.87
CA PHE A 141 8.51 4.17 -15.50
C PHE A 141 9.45 4.00 -14.31
N LEU A 142 10.49 4.82 -14.28
CA LEU A 142 11.33 5.03 -13.10
C LEU A 142 11.36 6.53 -12.79
N PHE A 143 11.12 6.84 -11.54
CA PHE A 143 11.31 8.16 -10.98
C PHE A 143 12.20 8.04 -9.75
N HIS A 144 13.38 8.66 -9.81
CA HIS A 144 14.35 8.59 -8.72
C HIS A 144 14.69 9.97 -8.19
N ARG A 145 14.69 10.12 -6.86
CA ARG A 145 15.07 11.33 -6.16
C ARG A 145 16.48 11.20 -5.60
N LEU A 146 17.28 12.26 -5.70
CA LEU A 146 18.56 12.34 -5.01
C LEU A 146 18.35 12.60 -3.51
N ARG A 147 19.37 12.27 -2.72
CA ARG A 147 19.42 12.64 -1.31
C ARG A 147 19.47 14.16 -1.16
N GLN A 148 18.79 14.66 -0.16
CA GLN A 148 18.83 16.07 0.28
C GLN A 148 19.26 16.11 1.74
N TRP A 149 19.99 17.17 2.12
CA TRP A 149 20.43 17.34 3.50
C TRP A 149 19.24 17.64 4.42
N ASN A 150 19.12 16.88 5.49
CA ASN A 150 18.15 17.11 6.54
C ASN A 150 18.87 17.55 7.82
N GLU A 151 18.75 18.83 8.15
CA GLU A 151 19.41 19.41 9.32
C GLU A 151 18.97 18.78 10.65
N LYS A 152 17.71 18.39 10.75
CA LYS A 152 17.16 17.82 11.98
C LYS A 152 17.71 16.42 12.28
N GLU A 153 17.90 15.63 11.22
CA GLU A 153 18.41 14.25 11.33
C GLU A 153 19.94 14.20 11.15
N GLY A 154 20.57 15.25 10.62
CA GLY A 154 22.00 15.29 10.34
C GLY A 154 22.41 14.28 9.25
N LEU A 155 21.52 13.97 8.32
CA LEU A 155 21.71 12.97 7.26
C LEU A 155 21.26 13.49 5.90
N TRP A 156 21.85 12.91 4.86
CA TRP A 156 21.38 13.02 3.48
C TRP A 156 20.34 11.95 3.21
N MET A 157 19.11 12.34 2.83
CA MET A 157 17.97 11.43 2.70
C MET A 157 16.94 11.91 1.68
N GLY A 158 16.04 11.04 1.25
CA GLY A 158 14.84 11.44 0.51
C GLY A 158 13.85 12.15 1.45
N TRP A 159 13.46 13.40 1.09
CA TRP A 159 12.53 14.20 1.89
C TRP A 159 11.25 13.43 2.22
N GLU A 160 10.89 13.40 3.52
CA GLU A 160 9.67 12.74 4.03
C GLU A 160 9.47 11.30 3.51
N ARG A 161 10.53 10.66 3.07
CA ARG A 161 10.55 9.25 2.64
C ARG A 161 9.38 8.91 1.70
N LYS A 162 8.55 7.90 2.06
CA LYS A 162 7.43 7.45 1.22
C LYS A 162 6.38 8.56 1.01
N ARG A 163 6.05 9.32 2.04
CA ARG A 163 5.05 10.40 1.95
C ARG A 163 5.49 11.50 0.97
N GLY A 164 6.67 12.05 1.19
CA GLY A 164 7.19 13.13 0.33
C GLY A 164 7.38 12.68 -1.12
N LYS A 165 7.80 11.42 -1.33
CA LYS A 165 7.94 10.83 -2.65
C LYS A 165 6.61 10.78 -3.41
N ILE A 166 5.53 10.37 -2.75
CA ILE A 166 4.19 10.34 -3.37
C ILE A 166 3.66 11.76 -3.60
N GLU A 167 3.87 12.67 -2.65
CA GLU A 167 3.46 14.07 -2.78
C GLU A 167 4.14 14.76 -3.97
N GLU A 168 5.47 14.64 -4.08
CA GLU A 168 6.20 15.20 -5.23
C GLU A 168 5.78 14.53 -6.55
N PHE A 169 5.49 13.24 -6.54
CA PHE A 169 5.01 12.55 -7.73
C PHE A 169 3.64 13.07 -8.18
N ASN A 170 2.72 13.31 -7.25
CA ASN A 170 1.42 13.90 -7.58
C ASN A 170 1.59 15.32 -8.19
N ARG A 171 2.52 16.11 -7.65
CA ARG A 171 2.87 17.42 -8.24
C ARG A 171 3.46 17.28 -9.64
N LEU A 172 4.34 16.29 -9.87
CA LEU A 172 4.91 15.98 -11.17
C LEU A 172 3.82 15.61 -12.20
N LEU A 173 2.82 14.80 -11.79
CA LEU A 173 1.65 14.49 -12.64
C LEU A 173 0.84 15.74 -13.03
N ARG A 174 0.99 16.84 -12.30
CA ARG A 174 0.37 18.15 -12.59
C ARG A 174 1.38 19.17 -13.10
N ALA A 175 2.43 18.65 -13.78
CA ALA A 175 3.47 19.44 -14.48
C ALA A 175 4.30 20.34 -13.55
N ALA A 176 4.44 20.04 -12.27
CA ALA A 176 5.39 20.72 -11.40
C ALA A 176 6.83 20.44 -11.88
N THR A 177 7.66 21.47 -11.92
CA THR A 177 9.06 21.40 -12.36
C THR A 177 10.05 21.46 -11.20
N ASP A 178 9.57 21.73 -10.01
CA ASP A 178 10.34 21.93 -8.77
C ASP A 178 10.32 20.65 -7.87
N THR A 179 10.33 19.49 -8.48
CA THR A 179 10.42 18.20 -7.77
C THR A 179 11.87 17.72 -7.66
N SER A 180 12.14 16.88 -6.67
CA SER A 180 13.48 16.29 -6.50
C SER A 180 13.72 15.04 -7.37
N PHE A 181 12.81 14.68 -8.26
CA PHE A 181 13.00 13.61 -9.23
C PHE A 181 14.00 14.02 -10.32
N THR A 182 15.25 13.62 -10.16
CA THR A 182 16.35 13.95 -11.09
C THR A 182 16.53 12.91 -12.19
N VAL A 183 16.09 11.69 -11.97
CA VAL A 183 16.08 10.64 -13.00
C VAL A 183 14.64 10.23 -13.28
N GLN A 184 14.26 10.34 -14.55
CA GLN A 184 12.93 10.00 -15.03
C GLN A 184 13.09 9.18 -16.31
N VAL A 185 12.58 7.96 -16.31
CA VAL A 185 12.63 7.03 -17.44
C VAL A 185 11.22 6.62 -17.84
N GLY A 186 10.94 6.53 -19.13
CA GLY A 186 9.65 6.21 -19.72
C GLY A 186 9.10 7.35 -20.56
N ASP A 187 7.93 7.17 -21.18
CA ASP A 187 7.25 8.19 -21.95
C ASP A 187 6.50 9.18 -21.04
N LEU A 188 7.16 10.27 -20.67
CA LEU A 188 6.61 11.28 -19.76
C LEU A 188 5.39 12.03 -20.32
N SER A 189 5.12 11.94 -21.62
CA SER A 189 3.98 12.61 -22.26
C SER A 189 2.61 12.17 -21.74
N ILE A 190 2.55 10.99 -21.12
CA ILE A 190 1.31 10.45 -20.54
C ILE A 190 0.99 11.02 -19.16
N LEU A 191 1.98 11.58 -18.44
CA LEU A 191 1.83 11.95 -17.03
C LEU A 191 0.68 12.93 -16.77
N PRO A 192 0.47 13.99 -17.57
CA PRO A 192 -0.66 14.92 -17.36
C PRO A 192 -2.04 14.26 -17.58
N GLN A 193 -2.09 13.10 -18.22
CA GLN A 193 -3.32 12.36 -18.50
C GLN A 193 -3.66 11.36 -17.40
N VAL A 194 -2.74 11.14 -16.45
CA VAL A 194 -2.96 10.22 -15.32
C VAL A 194 -3.93 10.86 -14.34
N ARG A 195 -5.03 10.17 -14.10
CA ARG A 195 -6.05 10.59 -13.14
C ARG A 195 -5.96 9.85 -11.82
N TYR A 196 -5.69 8.57 -11.87
CA TYR A 196 -5.66 7.74 -10.67
C TYR A 196 -4.27 7.16 -10.42
N CYS A 197 -3.90 7.06 -9.15
CA CYS A 197 -2.73 6.34 -8.71
C CYS A 197 -3.14 5.15 -7.84
N ILE A 198 -2.53 3.98 -8.09
CA ILE A 198 -2.58 2.84 -7.18
C ILE A 198 -1.23 2.75 -6.48
N THR A 199 -1.17 2.98 -5.18
CA THR A 199 0.07 2.83 -4.41
C THR A 199 0.15 1.46 -3.78
N LEU A 200 1.31 0.84 -3.90
CA LEU A 200 1.64 -0.48 -3.35
C LEU A 200 2.97 -0.40 -2.60
N ASP A 201 3.15 -1.21 -1.57
CA ASP A 201 4.49 -1.41 -1.03
C ASP A 201 5.29 -2.35 -1.93
N SER A 202 6.62 -2.32 -1.83
CA SER A 202 7.51 -3.10 -2.69
C SER A 202 7.37 -4.63 -2.54
N ASP A 203 6.74 -5.09 -1.46
CA ASP A 203 6.39 -6.49 -1.16
C ASP A 203 4.93 -6.86 -1.45
N THR A 204 4.11 -5.86 -1.81
CA THR A 204 2.68 -6.04 -2.07
C THR A 204 2.45 -6.44 -3.52
N ARG A 205 1.64 -7.48 -3.73
CA ARG A 205 1.27 -7.98 -5.05
C ARG A 205 -0.13 -7.51 -5.42
N LEU A 206 -0.28 -6.99 -6.62
CA LEU A 206 -1.56 -6.65 -7.20
C LEU A 206 -2.16 -7.90 -7.89
N PRO A 207 -3.30 -8.43 -7.44
CA PRO A 207 -3.93 -9.56 -8.07
C PRO A 207 -4.30 -9.29 -9.53
N ARG A 208 -4.53 -10.37 -10.29
CA ARG A 208 -4.97 -10.27 -11.66
C ARG A 208 -6.27 -9.45 -11.77
N ASP A 209 -6.31 -8.53 -12.73
CA ASP A 209 -7.44 -7.63 -13.02
C ASP A 209 -7.86 -6.70 -11.87
N ALA A 210 -7.12 -6.68 -10.75
CA ALA A 210 -7.47 -5.89 -9.58
C ALA A 210 -7.42 -4.38 -9.85
N ALA A 211 -6.45 -3.91 -10.64
CA ALA A 211 -6.37 -2.51 -11.03
C ALA A 211 -7.63 -2.05 -11.77
N ARG A 212 -8.07 -2.81 -12.78
CA ARG A 212 -9.27 -2.51 -13.55
C ARG A 212 -10.54 -2.55 -12.68
N GLN A 213 -10.60 -3.47 -11.72
CA GLN A 213 -11.72 -3.55 -10.77
C GLN A 213 -11.77 -2.32 -9.85
N LEU A 214 -10.64 -1.87 -9.33
CA LEU A 214 -10.55 -0.66 -8.51
C LEU A 214 -10.95 0.59 -9.31
N VAL A 215 -10.49 0.69 -10.56
CA VAL A 215 -10.91 1.77 -11.46
C VAL A 215 -12.42 1.70 -11.72
N GLY A 216 -12.98 0.51 -11.94
CA GLY A 216 -14.42 0.32 -12.11
C GLY A 216 -15.24 0.75 -10.90
N ILE A 217 -14.70 0.63 -9.68
CA ILE A 217 -15.35 1.13 -8.46
C ILE A 217 -15.26 2.64 -8.38
N ILE A 218 -14.07 3.25 -8.49
CA ILE A 218 -13.89 4.69 -8.30
C ILE A 218 -14.60 5.52 -9.38
N THR A 219 -14.68 5.00 -10.61
CA THR A 219 -15.35 5.67 -11.73
C THR A 219 -16.86 5.47 -11.77
N HIS A 220 -17.41 4.62 -10.91
CA HIS A 220 -18.85 4.42 -10.84
C HIS A 220 -19.54 5.73 -10.43
N PRO A 221 -20.61 6.19 -11.11
CA PRO A 221 -21.26 7.47 -10.84
C PRO A 221 -21.67 7.68 -9.37
N LEU A 222 -22.12 6.62 -8.69
CA LEU A 222 -22.54 6.68 -7.28
C LEU A 222 -21.35 6.74 -6.30
N ASN A 223 -20.14 6.48 -6.75
CA ASN A 223 -18.93 6.53 -5.92
C ASN A 223 -18.11 7.80 -6.17
N ARG A 224 -18.51 8.61 -7.14
CA ARG A 224 -17.75 9.80 -7.52
C ARG A 224 -17.66 10.78 -6.36
N ALA A 225 -16.44 11.21 -6.07
CA ALA A 225 -16.19 12.18 -5.01
C ALA A 225 -16.84 13.54 -5.33
N THR A 226 -17.58 14.08 -4.36
CA THR A 226 -18.09 15.45 -4.35
C THR A 226 -17.33 16.21 -3.28
N ILE A 227 -16.62 17.26 -3.67
CA ILE A 227 -15.84 18.09 -2.74
C ILE A 227 -16.69 19.31 -2.36
N ASP A 228 -16.90 19.52 -1.07
CA ASP A 228 -17.49 20.76 -0.56
C ASP A 228 -16.44 21.88 -0.63
N PRO A 229 -16.69 22.95 -1.40
CA PRO A 229 -15.70 24.01 -1.58
C PRO A 229 -15.45 24.85 -0.33
N VAL A 230 -16.38 24.85 0.63
CA VAL A 230 -16.25 25.58 1.90
C VAL A 230 -15.46 24.77 2.91
N LEU A 231 -15.78 23.47 3.00
CA LEU A 231 -15.11 22.55 3.94
C LEU A 231 -13.77 22.03 3.41
N GLY A 232 -13.50 22.13 2.11
CA GLY A 232 -12.29 21.62 1.47
C GLY A 232 -12.11 20.10 1.61
N ARG A 233 -13.21 19.35 1.71
CA ARG A 233 -13.19 17.88 1.88
C ARG A 233 -14.27 17.19 1.06
N VAL A 234 -14.06 15.90 0.80
CA VAL A 234 -15.07 15.04 0.18
C VAL A 234 -16.23 14.86 1.16
N THR A 235 -17.45 15.15 0.72
CA THR A 235 -18.69 15.00 1.50
C THR A 235 -19.57 13.87 1.00
N GLU A 236 -19.45 13.51 -0.28
CA GLU A 236 -20.13 12.37 -0.89
C GLU A 236 -19.17 11.62 -1.80
N GLY A 237 -19.35 10.30 -1.93
CA GLY A 237 -18.46 9.46 -2.72
C GLY A 237 -17.10 9.23 -2.08
N TYR A 238 -16.10 8.86 -2.89
CA TYR A 238 -14.79 8.42 -2.43
C TYR A 238 -13.69 9.00 -3.29
N GLY A 239 -12.71 9.66 -2.67
CA GLY A 239 -11.47 10.07 -3.32
C GLY A 239 -10.37 8.99 -3.22
N ILE A 240 -10.52 8.06 -2.28
CA ILE A 240 -9.55 7.00 -2.00
C ILE A 240 -10.28 5.68 -1.82
N LEU A 241 -9.75 4.61 -2.41
CA LEU A 241 -10.20 3.23 -2.22
C LEU A 241 -9.07 2.39 -1.65
N GLN A 242 -9.27 1.78 -0.49
CA GLN A 242 -8.34 0.83 0.08
C GLN A 242 -8.85 -0.59 -0.12
N PRO A 243 -8.22 -1.41 -0.99
CA PRO A 243 -8.58 -2.80 -1.14
C PRO A 243 -8.17 -3.59 0.10
N ARG A 244 -8.86 -4.70 0.34
CA ARG A 244 -8.46 -5.66 1.36
C ARG A 244 -7.12 -6.28 0.99
N VAL A 245 -6.19 -6.31 1.94
CA VAL A 245 -4.88 -6.96 1.80
C VAL A 245 -4.91 -8.31 2.49
N SER A 246 -4.32 -9.33 1.90
CA SER A 246 -4.20 -10.67 2.48
C SER A 246 -2.76 -11.18 2.38
N VAL A 247 -2.39 -12.07 3.30
CA VAL A 247 -1.08 -12.72 3.29
C VAL A 247 -1.04 -13.80 2.22
N THR A 248 0.07 -13.90 1.48
CA THR A 248 0.25 -14.98 0.48
C THR A 248 0.51 -16.32 1.18
N PHE A 249 0.14 -17.43 0.53
CA PHE A 249 0.43 -18.77 1.06
C PHE A 249 1.93 -19.00 1.33
N ALA A 250 2.80 -18.48 0.49
CA ALA A 250 4.24 -18.58 0.67
C ALA A 250 4.71 -17.86 1.95
N SER A 251 4.20 -16.65 2.18
CA SER A 251 4.51 -15.88 3.39
C SER A 251 3.91 -16.54 4.63
N ALA A 252 2.69 -17.08 4.53
CA ALA A 252 2.04 -17.79 5.61
C ALA A 252 2.78 -19.09 6.03
N ALA A 253 3.45 -19.76 5.08
CA ALA A 253 4.23 -20.97 5.33
C ALA A 253 5.68 -20.70 5.77
N GLY A 254 6.14 -19.44 5.74
CA GLY A 254 7.56 -19.08 5.89
C GLY A 254 8.15 -19.27 7.29
N SER A 255 7.34 -19.28 8.35
CA SER A 255 7.78 -19.50 9.72
C SER A 255 6.67 -20.07 10.60
N LEU A 256 7.03 -20.65 11.75
CA LEU A 256 6.04 -21.16 12.71
C LEU A 256 5.15 -20.03 13.23
N PHE A 257 5.70 -18.84 13.43
CA PHE A 257 4.95 -17.64 13.79
C PHE A 257 3.95 -17.26 12.69
N ALA A 258 4.41 -17.21 11.43
CA ALA A 258 3.53 -16.91 10.31
C ALA A 258 2.40 -17.96 10.16
N GLN A 259 2.68 -19.24 10.33
CA GLN A 259 1.67 -20.30 10.28
C GLN A 259 0.60 -20.16 11.37
N LEU A 260 0.99 -19.73 12.57
CA LEU A 260 0.06 -19.51 13.68
C LEU A 260 -0.77 -18.23 13.52
N TYR A 261 -0.17 -17.17 12.93
CA TYR A 261 -0.74 -15.83 12.88
C TYR A 261 -1.14 -15.36 11.47
N SER A 262 -1.04 -16.21 10.44
CA SER A 262 -1.43 -15.85 9.05
C SER A 262 -2.95 -15.82 8.82
N GLY A 263 -3.76 -16.17 9.83
CA GLY A 263 -5.22 -16.09 9.79
C GLY A 263 -5.74 -14.69 10.13
N HIS A 264 -7.03 -14.64 10.47
CA HIS A 264 -7.67 -13.43 11.00
C HIS A 264 -7.28 -13.28 12.47
N THR A 265 -6.20 -12.58 12.75
CA THR A 265 -5.70 -12.35 14.10
C THR A 265 -5.85 -10.90 14.51
N GLY A 266 -6.42 -10.66 15.69
CA GLY A 266 -6.44 -9.36 16.36
C GLY A 266 -7.09 -8.21 15.59
N VAL A 267 -6.60 -7.00 15.84
CA VAL A 267 -7.01 -5.79 15.15
C VAL A 267 -6.10 -5.58 13.95
N ASP A 268 -6.47 -6.17 12.83
CA ASP A 268 -5.78 -5.94 11.56
C ASP A 268 -6.60 -4.99 10.68
N PRO A 269 -6.16 -3.73 10.49
CA PRO A 269 -6.90 -2.75 9.70
C PRO A 269 -7.01 -3.11 8.22
N TYR A 270 -6.25 -4.10 7.74
CA TYR A 270 -6.30 -4.56 6.35
C TYR A 270 -7.31 -5.66 6.10
N THR A 271 -7.64 -6.46 7.13
CA THR A 271 -8.41 -7.69 6.95
C THR A 271 -9.66 -7.77 7.81
N THR A 272 -9.83 -6.83 8.74
CA THR A 272 -10.95 -6.86 9.69
C THR A 272 -12.11 -6.00 9.25
N ALA A 273 -13.31 -6.44 9.56
CA ALA A 273 -14.54 -5.70 9.34
C ALA A 273 -14.64 -4.40 10.17
N VAL A 274 -13.76 -4.21 11.15
CA VAL A 274 -13.77 -2.99 11.99
C VAL A 274 -13.53 -1.73 11.16
N SER A 275 -12.63 -1.81 10.17
CA SER A 275 -12.34 -0.69 9.28
C SER A 275 -13.56 -0.33 8.41
N ASP A 276 -14.19 -1.32 7.77
CA ASP A 276 -15.34 -1.11 6.89
C ASP A 276 -16.58 -0.68 7.68
N THR A 277 -16.86 -1.35 8.80
CA THR A 277 -17.98 -1.03 9.67
C THR A 277 -17.82 0.34 10.30
N TYR A 278 -16.60 0.72 10.70
CA TYR A 278 -16.31 2.04 11.24
C TYR A 278 -16.60 3.16 10.21
N GLN A 279 -16.16 2.95 8.97
CA GLN A 279 -16.44 3.88 7.88
C GLN A 279 -17.93 3.99 7.58
N ASP A 280 -18.65 2.87 7.55
CA ASP A 280 -20.10 2.86 7.27
C ASP A 280 -20.91 3.53 8.38
N LEU A 281 -20.45 3.46 9.64
CA LEU A 281 -21.15 4.03 10.79
C LEU A 281 -20.80 5.50 11.07
N PHE A 282 -19.52 5.87 10.87
CA PHE A 282 -19.00 7.17 11.29
C PHE A 282 -18.58 8.07 10.13
N GLY A 283 -18.59 7.57 8.90
CA GLY A 283 -18.15 8.31 7.72
C GLY A 283 -16.65 8.59 7.66
N GLU A 284 -15.86 7.87 8.46
CA GLU A 284 -14.41 8.01 8.53
C GLU A 284 -13.72 6.71 8.13
N GLY A 285 -12.70 6.79 7.29
CA GLY A 285 -11.90 5.64 6.87
C GLY A 285 -10.46 5.74 7.31
N ILE A 286 -9.79 4.59 7.47
CA ILE A 286 -8.35 4.50 7.74
C ILE A 286 -7.66 4.11 6.45
N PHE A 287 -6.76 4.98 5.95
CA PHE A 287 -5.92 4.65 4.79
C PHE A 287 -4.53 4.20 5.27
N THR A 288 -4.15 2.98 4.94
CA THR A 288 -2.90 2.36 5.38
C THR A 288 -1.77 2.48 4.34
N GLY A 289 -1.97 3.33 3.32
CA GLY A 289 -0.95 3.62 2.31
C GLY A 289 -0.87 2.61 1.17
N LYS A 290 -1.90 1.76 1.00
CA LYS A 290 -2.05 0.83 -0.12
C LYS A 290 -3.45 0.97 -0.69
N GLY A 291 -3.57 1.37 -1.95
CA GLY A 291 -4.88 1.54 -2.57
C GLY A 291 -4.87 2.50 -3.74
N LEU A 292 -6.04 2.75 -4.29
CA LEU A 292 -6.26 3.67 -5.39
C LEU A 292 -6.74 5.03 -4.85
N TYR A 293 -6.20 6.12 -5.40
CA TYR A 293 -6.69 7.47 -5.11
C TYR A 293 -6.79 8.31 -6.39
N ASP A 294 -7.71 9.30 -6.37
CA ASP A 294 -7.82 10.34 -7.38
C ASP A 294 -6.73 11.40 -7.13
N VAL A 295 -6.01 11.81 -8.17
CA VAL A 295 -4.89 12.76 -8.06
C VAL A 295 -5.39 14.21 -8.05
N ASP A 296 -6.62 14.47 -8.52
CA ASP A 296 -7.23 15.81 -8.59
C ASP A 296 -7.87 16.30 -7.28
#